data_8cb66c1fd7099d00491458bfd58e1955
#
_entry.id   8cb66c1fd7099d00491458bfd58e1955
#
_cell.length_a   1.000
_cell.length_b   1.000
_cell.length_c   1.000
_cell.angle_alpha   90.00
_cell.angle_beta   90.00
_cell.angle_gamma   90.00
#
_symmetry.space_group_name_H-M   'P 1'
#
loop_
_entity.id
_entity.type
_entity.pdbx_description
1 polymer ?
#
loop_
_entity_poly.entity_id
_entity_poly.type
_entity_poly.pdbx_seq_one_letter_code
_entity_poly.pdbx_strand_id
1 'polypeptide(L)'
;MKRKMISDQVKAGNERAPHRSLLFATGLTRADMKKPFIGICNSYESFVPGHCHLNKVGEWIKQCVIEAGGVPMEFNTIAVCDGIAMAHAGMKYSLPSRELIADSVETVARAHCFDALICVPNCDKIVPGMLIGALRVNIPTIFASGGPMAPGHHPKTGADTDLNSVFEAVGAENVGTITQRELEAVEETSCPGCGSCSGMFTANSMNCLYEALGMALPGNGTVLAVDPRRKELYRQAAFRAVALAKAGGPCPRDLVTQASLDNALTLDMAMGGSTNTVLHTLAIAREAGVDYSLERMNEISARTPYICKLAPSGHYHVSDLDRAGGVMAILKRLPKKLLNLKTKTVSGKTLGQQVAAAKIADDDVIRTLTNAYSADGGLAVLWGNLAERGAVVKKGGVAPSMMTFTGKAICFDSQEEACAGILGGKVKPGHVVVIRYEGPKGGPGMQEMLAPTSYIIGAGLGESVALITDGRFSGATHGACVGHVSPEAAEGGLIGLLKDGDEITIDIPKRAISAKLTKAEIAKRRKALKPWTPRIKGGWLERYATFVGNASTGASLKK
;
A
#
# COMPACT_ATOMS: atom_id res chain seq x y z
N MET A 1 0.65 -42.37 6.53
CA MET A 1 1.58 -41.75 7.52
C MET A 1 1.08 -40.36 7.87
N LYS A 2 1.04 -39.97 9.16
CA LYS A 2 0.77 -38.58 9.54
C LYS A 2 1.90 -37.72 8.95
N ARG A 3 1.54 -36.61 8.29
CA ARG A 3 2.52 -35.65 7.79
C ARG A 3 3.35 -35.10 8.96
N LYS A 4 4.68 -35.05 8.81
CA LYS A 4 5.59 -34.44 9.78
C LYS A 4 5.34 -32.92 9.79
N MET A 5 5.08 -32.35 10.96
CA MET A 5 4.91 -30.91 11.16
C MET A 5 6.28 -30.22 11.19
N ILE A 6 6.33 -28.95 10.80
CA ILE A 6 7.57 -28.15 10.89
C ILE A 6 7.97 -28.00 12.36
N SER A 7 7.00 -27.76 13.23
CA SER A 7 7.17 -27.65 14.67
C SER A 7 7.69 -28.91 15.35
N ASP A 8 7.68 -30.08 14.68
CA ASP A 8 8.31 -31.28 15.19
C ASP A 8 9.82 -31.10 15.44
N GLN A 9 10.46 -30.14 14.78
CA GLN A 9 11.86 -29.75 14.98
C GLN A 9 12.14 -29.27 16.41
N VAL A 10 11.14 -28.75 17.13
CA VAL A 10 11.28 -28.25 18.50
C VAL A 10 10.50 -29.05 19.54
N LYS A 11 9.65 -29.97 19.12
CA LYS A 11 8.77 -30.71 20.05
C LYS A 11 8.82 -32.21 19.97
N ALA A 12 9.35 -32.83 18.91
CA ALA A 12 9.38 -34.27 18.74
C ALA A 12 10.76 -34.86 19.09
N GLY A 13 10.77 -36.10 19.63
CA GLY A 13 11.99 -36.81 20.02
C GLY A 13 12.53 -36.46 21.41
N ASN A 14 13.35 -37.33 21.97
CA ASN A 14 13.90 -37.15 23.31
C ASN A 14 14.93 -35.99 23.35
N GLU A 15 15.68 -35.80 22.28
CA GLU A 15 16.64 -34.72 22.11
C GLU A 15 16.00 -33.32 22.16
N ARG A 16 14.67 -33.23 22.01
CA ARG A 16 13.91 -31.99 22.14
C ARG A 16 13.32 -31.76 23.54
N ALA A 17 13.67 -32.58 24.53
CA ALA A 17 13.22 -32.36 25.90
C ALA A 17 13.58 -30.97 26.47
N PRO A 18 14.79 -30.39 26.25
CA PRO A 18 15.10 -29.03 26.68
C PRO A 18 14.18 -27.97 26.07
N HIS A 19 13.86 -28.10 24.76
CA HIS A 19 12.96 -27.18 24.08
C HIS A 19 11.55 -27.24 24.68
N ARG A 20 11.03 -28.45 24.90
CA ARG A 20 9.72 -28.65 25.52
C ARG A 20 9.68 -28.13 26.97
N SER A 21 10.77 -28.22 27.71
CA SER A 21 10.86 -27.66 29.07
C SER A 21 10.61 -26.14 29.04
N LEU A 22 11.21 -25.42 28.09
CA LEU A 22 10.95 -23.98 27.90
C LEU A 22 9.52 -23.69 27.46
N LEU A 23 8.96 -24.51 26.58
CA LEU A 23 7.57 -24.38 26.15
C LEU A 23 6.59 -24.67 27.30
N PHE A 24 6.89 -25.61 28.19
CA PHE A 24 6.08 -25.86 29.39
C PHE A 24 6.12 -24.67 30.37
N ALA A 25 7.25 -23.96 30.46
CA ALA A 25 7.37 -22.75 31.27
C ALA A 25 6.44 -21.62 30.80
N THR A 26 6.02 -21.64 29.53
CA THR A 26 5.01 -20.70 28.98
C THR A 26 3.56 -21.17 29.17
N GLY A 27 3.34 -22.26 29.92
CA GLY A 27 2.01 -22.80 30.22
C GLY A 27 1.52 -23.87 29.22
N LEU A 28 2.30 -24.25 28.22
CA LEU A 28 1.92 -25.34 27.30
C LEU A 28 1.99 -26.70 28.00
N THR A 29 1.19 -27.64 27.52
CA THR A 29 1.06 -28.99 28.06
C THR A 29 1.62 -30.03 27.12
N ARG A 30 1.78 -31.29 27.60
CA ARG A 30 2.15 -32.40 26.76
C ARG A 30 1.12 -32.70 25.65
N ALA A 31 -0.15 -32.38 25.87
CA ALA A 31 -1.19 -32.50 24.86
C ALA A 31 -0.99 -31.50 23.71
N ASP A 32 -0.47 -30.33 24.00
CA ASP A 32 -0.22 -29.29 23.01
C ASP A 32 0.94 -29.63 22.07
N MET A 33 1.89 -30.45 22.54
CA MET A 33 2.98 -30.92 21.67
C MET A 33 2.49 -31.79 20.49
N LYS A 34 1.23 -32.26 20.52
CA LYS A 34 0.62 -33.04 19.43
C LYS A 34 -0.12 -32.20 18.41
N LYS A 35 -0.28 -30.90 18.68
CA LYS A 35 -1.03 -29.95 17.86
C LYS A 35 -0.10 -29.12 16.97
N PRO A 36 -0.59 -28.54 15.85
CA PRO A 36 0.20 -27.60 15.07
C PRO A 36 0.43 -26.29 15.83
N PHE A 37 1.63 -25.70 15.67
CA PHE A 37 1.99 -24.40 16.20
C PHE A 37 1.64 -23.33 15.16
N ILE A 38 0.75 -22.43 15.53
CA ILE A 38 0.25 -21.35 14.64
C ILE A 38 0.86 -20.03 15.10
N GLY A 39 1.79 -19.49 14.31
CA GLY A 39 2.33 -18.16 14.54
C GLY A 39 1.28 -17.10 14.25
N ILE A 40 1.01 -16.22 15.21
CA ILE A 40 0.16 -15.04 15.04
C ILE A 40 1.09 -13.84 14.98
N CYS A 41 1.37 -13.37 13.76
CA CYS A 41 2.16 -12.17 13.55
C CYS A 41 1.26 -10.95 13.69
N ASN A 42 1.25 -10.34 14.87
CA ASN A 42 0.51 -9.13 15.17
C ASN A 42 1.36 -7.87 14.88
N SER A 43 0.71 -6.71 14.78
CA SER A 43 1.36 -5.40 14.62
C SER A 43 0.75 -4.35 15.53
N TYR A 44 0.36 -4.74 16.74
CA TYR A 44 -0.20 -3.85 17.75
C TYR A 44 0.76 -2.72 18.11
N GLU A 45 0.24 -1.50 18.08
CA GLU A 45 0.88 -0.28 18.58
C GLU A 45 -0.19 0.63 19.21
N SER A 46 -0.02 1.03 20.46
CA SER A 46 -1.05 1.75 21.22
C SER A 46 -1.37 3.15 20.70
N PHE A 47 -0.44 3.77 19.97
CA PHE A 47 -0.52 5.14 19.45
C PHE A 47 -0.82 5.22 17.94
N VAL A 48 -0.93 4.08 17.24
CA VAL A 48 -1.27 4.02 15.82
C VAL A 48 -2.76 3.71 15.68
N PRO A 49 -3.61 4.62 15.16
CA PRO A 49 -5.06 4.39 15.10
C PRO A 49 -5.46 3.10 14.40
N GLY A 50 -4.74 2.74 13.32
CA GLY A 50 -4.94 1.48 12.61
C GLY A 50 -4.62 0.23 13.43
N HIS A 51 -3.88 0.34 14.53
CA HIS A 51 -3.28 -0.77 15.24
C HIS A 51 -3.62 -0.84 16.73
N CYS A 52 -4.15 0.23 17.33
CA CYS A 52 -4.39 0.34 18.77
C CYS A 52 -5.39 -0.70 19.32
N HIS A 53 -6.21 -1.32 18.48
CA HIS A 53 -7.15 -2.37 18.87
C HIS A 53 -6.63 -3.79 18.63
N LEU A 54 -5.46 -3.95 17.97
CA LEU A 54 -4.98 -5.25 17.51
C LEU A 54 -4.54 -6.18 18.66
N ASN A 55 -4.24 -5.66 19.85
CA ASN A 55 -4.06 -6.48 21.03
C ASN A 55 -5.30 -7.32 21.34
N LYS A 56 -6.50 -6.70 21.30
CA LYS A 56 -7.78 -7.41 21.51
C LYS A 56 -8.08 -8.41 20.38
N VAL A 57 -7.71 -8.05 19.16
CA VAL A 57 -7.81 -8.94 17.99
C VAL A 57 -6.90 -10.16 18.16
N GLY A 58 -5.65 -9.96 18.60
CA GLY A 58 -4.72 -11.06 18.89
C GLY A 58 -5.26 -12.03 19.92
N GLU A 59 -5.80 -11.52 21.04
CA GLU A 59 -6.43 -12.36 22.06
C GLU A 59 -7.61 -13.18 21.51
N TRP A 60 -8.45 -12.57 20.69
CA TRP A 60 -9.57 -13.27 20.05
C TRP A 60 -9.09 -14.35 19.09
N ILE A 61 -8.09 -14.06 18.27
CA ILE A 61 -7.52 -15.05 17.33
C ILE A 61 -6.88 -16.21 18.09
N LYS A 62 -6.18 -15.96 19.22
CA LYS A 62 -5.61 -17.03 20.06
C LYS A 62 -6.69 -18.00 20.55
N GLN A 63 -7.81 -17.48 21.05
CA GLN A 63 -8.94 -18.31 21.47
C GLN A 63 -9.48 -19.17 20.31
N CYS A 64 -9.68 -18.55 19.14
CA CYS A 64 -10.16 -19.27 17.95
C CYS A 64 -9.16 -20.34 17.44
N VAL A 65 -7.86 -20.11 17.55
CA VAL A 65 -6.83 -21.12 17.21
C VAL A 65 -6.90 -22.31 18.17
N ILE A 66 -7.12 -22.08 19.47
CA ILE A 66 -7.30 -23.14 20.48
C ILE A 66 -8.55 -23.96 20.16
N GLU A 67 -9.67 -23.31 19.88
CA GLU A 67 -10.94 -23.96 19.47
C GLU A 67 -10.76 -24.84 18.22
N ALA A 68 -9.98 -24.36 17.25
CA ALA A 68 -9.66 -25.11 16.02
C ALA A 68 -8.70 -26.27 16.23
N GLY A 69 -8.13 -26.43 17.45
CA GLY A 69 -7.20 -27.49 17.80
C GLY A 69 -5.75 -27.22 17.38
N GLY A 70 -5.36 -25.95 17.34
CA GLY A 70 -3.98 -25.47 17.20
C GLY A 70 -3.40 -24.95 18.53
N VAL A 71 -2.12 -24.58 18.52
CA VAL A 71 -1.44 -23.87 19.60
C VAL A 71 -1.07 -22.48 19.09
N PRO A 72 -1.64 -21.41 19.64
CA PRO A 72 -1.33 -20.05 19.22
C PRO A 72 0.04 -19.62 19.77
N MET A 73 0.86 -19.05 18.89
CA MET A 73 2.18 -18.50 19.19
C MET A 73 2.20 -17.04 18.70
N GLU A 74 1.76 -16.11 19.56
CA GLU A 74 1.72 -14.68 19.18
C GLU A 74 3.11 -14.05 19.31
N PHE A 75 3.45 -13.25 18.30
CA PHE A 75 4.58 -12.34 18.32
C PHE A 75 4.19 -11.05 17.60
N ASN A 76 4.90 -9.96 17.87
CA ASN A 76 4.60 -8.65 17.31
C ASN A 76 5.73 -8.18 16.40
N THR A 77 5.38 -7.49 15.32
CA THR A 77 6.30 -6.68 14.53
C THR A 77 6.00 -5.20 14.74
N ILE A 78 6.94 -4.34 14.33
CA ILE A 78 6.76 -2.87 14.39
C ILE A 78 5.66 -2.40 13.44
N ALA A 79 5.09 -1.23 13.75
CA ALA A 79 4.21 -0.50 12.85
C ALA A 79 4.56 0.98 12.84
N VAL A 80 4.60 1.60 11.66
CA VAL A 80 4.74 3.05 11.47
C VAL A 80 3.44 3.57 10.89
N CYS A 81 2.87 4.59 11.52
CA CYS A 81 1.70 5.28 11.00
C CYS A 81 2.14 6.33 9.97
N ASP A 82 1.82 6.13 8.71
CA ASP A 82 2.16 7.08 7.64
C ASP A 82 1.49 8.45 7.87
N GLY A 83 0.25 8.47 8.38
CA GLY A 83 -0.45 9.72 8.67
C GLY A 83 0.24 10.56 9.75
N ILE A 84 0.65 9.94 10.87
CA ILE A 84 1.37 10.63 11.94
C ILE A 84 2.79 11.03 11.50
N ALA A 85 3.43 10.23 10.66
CA ALA A 85 4.78 10.49 10.16
C ALA A 85 4.83 11.51 9.00
N MET A 86 3.67 11.86 8.41
CA MET A 86 3.61 12.70 7.22
C MET A 86 4.05 14.14 7.50
N ALA A 87 4.66 14.77 6.49
CA ALA A 87 5.14 16.15 6.50
C ALA A 87 6.27 16.47 7.49
N HIS A 88 6.95 15.45 8.02
CA HIS A 88 8.18 15.63 8.81
C HIS A 88 9.18 14.48 8.57
N ALA A 89 10.40 14.57 9.11
CA ALA A 89 11.48 13.61 8.87
C ALA A 89 11.15 12.15 9.23
N GLY A 90 10.16 11.92 10.09
CA GLY A 90 9.65 10.59 10.42
C GLY A 90 9.13 9.80 9.22
N MET A 91 8.63 10.50 8.19
CA MET A 91 8.09 9.84 6.99
C MET A 91 9.15 9.05 6.21
N LYS A 92 10.43 9.41 6.35
CA LYS A 92 11.55 8.68 5.75
C LYS A 92 11.70 7.25 6.31
N TYR A 93 11.15 6.96 7.50
CA TYR A 93 11.17 5.63 8.12
C TYR A 93 10.01 4.73 7.66
N SER A 94 8.96 5.29 7.06
CA SER A 94 7.77 4.55 6.67
C SER A 94 8.10 3.41 5.68
N LEU A 95 8.56 3.70 4.47
CA LEU A 95 8.87 2.64 3.48
C LEU A 95 9.97 1.68 3.95
N PRO A 96 11.08 2.15 4.57
CA PRO A 96 12.10 1.26 5.10
C PRO A 96 11.60 0.29 6.16
N SER A 97 10.56 0.63 6.93
CA SER A 97 9.96 -0.27 7.92
C SER A 97 9.40 -1.54 7.29
N ARG A 98 8.97 -1.51 6.02
CA ARG A 98 8.51 -2.69 5.26
C ARG A 98 9.55 -3.81 5.27
N GLU A 99 10.81 -3.48 5.09
CA GLU A 99 11.91 -4.45 5.06
C GLU A 99 12.17 -5.03 6.46
N LEU A 100 12.18 -4.18 7.51
CA LEU A 100 12.33 -4.64 8.90
C LEU A 100 11.18 -5.57 9.32
N ILE A 101 9.96 -5.25 8.90
CA ILE A 101 8.79 -6.10 9.14
C ILE A 101 8.99 -7.45 8.48
N ALA A 102 9.40 -7.49 7.20
CA ALA A 102 9.65 -8.73 6.49
C ALA A 102 10.74 -9.58 7.17
N ASP A 103 11.84 -8.95 7.58
CA ASP A 103 12.93 -9.60 8.28
C ASP A 103 12.49 -10.15 9.65
N SER A 104 11.66 -9.40 10.39
CA SER A 104 11.16 -9.84 11.70
C SER A 104 10.24 -11.06 11.57
N VAL A 105 9.33 -11.05 10.60
CA VAL A 105 8.43 -12.20 10.32
C VAL A 105 9.23 -13.44 9.95
N GLU A 106 10.19 -13.30 9.03
CA GLU A 106 11.05 -14.40 8.61
C GLU A 106 11.84 -14.95 9.79
N THR A 107 12.49 -14.08 10.55
CA THR A 107 13.36 -14.45 11.66
C THR A 107 12.59 -15.25 12.73
N VAL A 108 11.47 -14.72 13.20
CA VAL A 108 10.70 -15.37 14.26
C VAL A 108 10.07 -16.68 13.78
N ALA A 109 9.46 -16.68 12.59
CA ALA A 109 8.79 -17.86 12.09
C ALA A 109 9.74 -19.04 11.82
N ARG A 110 10.94 -18.77 11.28
CA ARG A 110 11.96 -19.80 11.06
C ARG A 110 12.58 -20.29 12.35
N ALA A 111 12.97 -19.38 13.25
CA ALA A 111 13.63 -19.75 14.52
C ALA A 111 12.73 -20.61 15.43
N HIS A 112 11.42 -20.35 15.42
CA HIS A 112 10.46 -21.06 16.29
C HIS A 112 9.67 -22.16 15.56
N CYS A 113 9.94 -22.40 14.28
CA CYS A 113 9.43 -23.53 13.50
C CYS A 113 7.89 -23.62 13.49
N PHE A 114 7.19 -22.55 13.15
CA PHE A 114 5.72 -22.57 13.07
C PHE A 114 5.23 -23.40 11.88
N ASP A 115 4.04 -23.99 12.03
CA ASP A 115 3.40 -24.82 11.00
C ASP A 115 2.53 -24.00 10.04
N ALA A 116 2.05 -22.85 10.49
CA ALA A 116 1.33 -21.85 9.70
C ALA A 116 1.42 -20.47 10.35
N LEU A 117 1.09 -19.41 9.58
CA LEU A 117 1.00 -18.04 10.05
C LEU A 117 -0.41 -17.47 9.88
N ILE A 118 -0.84 -16.68 10.86
CA ILE A 118 -1.92 -15.70 10.74
C ILE A 118 -1.27 -14.33 10.86
N CYS A 119 -1.28 -13.55 9.77
CA CYS A 119 -0.75 -12.20 9.75
C CYS A 119 -1.88 -11.19 10.02
N VAL A 120 -1.67 -10.31 10.98
CA VAL A 120 -2.63 -9.29 11.44
C VAL A 120 -2.05 -7.89 11.17
N PRO A 121 -1.94 -7.47 9.88
CA PRO A 121 -1.52 -6.12 9.52
C PRO A 121 -2.71 -5.17 9.55
N ASN A 122 -2.44 -3.87 9.39
CA ASN A 122 -3.50 -2.93 9.04
C ASN A 122 -3.04 -1.73 8.20
N CYS A 123 -1.91 -1.08 8.50
CA CYS A 123 -1.44 0.11 7.80
C CYS A 123 -0.48 -0.19 6.63
N ASP A 124 -0.13 0.84 5.91
CA ASP A 124 0.46 0.93 4.58
C ASP A 124 1.64 0.00 4.30
N LYS A 125 2.63 -0.03 5.19
CA LYS A 125 3.89 -0.77 4.98
C LYS A 125 3.89 -2.11 5.70
N ILE A 126 3.02 -2.26 6.69
CA ILE A 126 2.87 -3.49 7.47
C ILE A 126 2.23 -4.58 6.59
N VAL A 127 1.20 -4.21 5.82
CA VAL A 127 0.52 -5.15 4.91
C VAL A 127 1.52 -5.79 3.94
N PRO A 128 2.25 -5.05 3.10
CA PRO A 128 3.23 -5.66 2.17
C PRO A 128 4.44 -6.25 2.89
N GLY A 129 4.90 -5.67 4.01
CA GLY A 129 6.03 -6.21 4.79
C GLY A 129 5.77 -7.61 5.32
N MET A 130 4.60 -7.86 5.90
CA MET A 130 4.21 -9.19 6.36
C MET A 130 4.09 -10.20 5.21
N LEU A 131 3.59 -9.81 4.03
CA LEU A 131 3.51 -10.74 2.89
C LEU A 131 4.89 -11.07 2.33
N ILE A 132 5.80 -10.11 2.24
CA ILE A 132 7.19 -10.35 1.85
C ILE A 132 7.83 -11.35 2.82
N GLY A 133 7.69 -11.16 4.13
CA GLY A 133 8.18 -12.11 5.14
C GLY A 133 7.53 -13.50 5.02
N ALA A 134 6.22 -13.57 4.82
CA ALA A 134 5.50 -14.82 4.62
C ALA A 134 5.95 -15.57 3.35
N LEU A 135 6.24 -14.85 2.26
CA LEU A 135 6.79 -15.42 1.03
C LEU A 135 8.20 -16.00 1.24
N ARG A 136 9.03 -15.35 2.06
CA ARG A 136 10.36 -15.86 2.41
C ARG A 136 10.29 -17.15 3.21
N VAL A 137 9.44 -17.17 4.21
CA VAL A 137 9.23 -18.38 5.05
C VAL A 137 8.56 -19.48 4.27
N ASN A 138 7.59 -19.16 3.46
CA ASN A 138 6.79 -20.02 2.59
C ASN A 138 6.13 -21.21 3.30
N ILE A 139 5.50 -20.94 4.44
CA ILE A 139 4.59 -21.88 5.13
C ILE A 139 3.13 -21.42 4.95
N PRO A 140 2.14 -22.29 5.15
CA PRO A 140 0.73 -21.91 5.05
C PRO A 140 0.45 -20.62 5.81
N THR A 141 -0.10 -19.61 5.13
CA THR A 141 -0.30 -18.27 5.71
C THR A 141 -1.65 -17.69 5.29
N ILE A 142 -2.34 -17.06 6.22
CA ILE A 142 -3.57 -16.32 5.97
C ILE A 142 -3.48 -14.91 6.55
N PHE A 143 -4.02 -13.93 5.84
CA PHE A 143 -4.09 -12.54 6.29
C PHE A 143 -5.48 -12.24 6.87
N ALA A 144 -5.47 -11.58 8.02
CA ALA A 144 -6.66 -11.15 8.76
C ALA A 144 -6.42 -9.73 9.28
N SER A 145 -6.61 -8.72 8.41
CA SER A 145 -6.30 -7.33 8.73
C SER A 145 -7.16 -6.75 9.84
N GLY A 146 -6.70 -5.66 10.48
CA GLY A 146 -7.44 -4.96 11.52
C GLY A 146 -8.73 -4.29 11.03
N GLY A 147 -8.86 -4.02 9.75
CA GLY A 147 -10.01 -3.37 9.12
C GLY A 147 -9.91 -1.85 9.01
N PRO A 148 -10.65 -1.25 8.07
CA PRO A 148 -10.72 0.20 7.90
C PRO A 148 -11.50 0.88 9.02
N MET A 149 -11.18 2.16 9.26
CA MET A 149 -11.91 3.07 10.11
C MET A 149 -13.21 3.50 9.41
N ALA A 150 -14.24 3.84 10.18
CA ALA A 150 -15.40 4.55 9.63
C ALA A 150 -15.01 5.99 9.21
N PRO A 151 -15.66 6.59 8.21
CA PRO A 151 -15.50 8.02 7.95
C PRO A 151 -15.97 8.83 9.16
N GLY A 152 -15.39 10.00 9.35
CA GLY A 152 -15.91 11.03 10.25
C GLY A 152 -17.02 11.83 9.59
N HIS A 153 -17.54 12.82 10.30
CA HIS A 153 -18.57 13.70 9.76
C HIS A 153 -18.23 15.17 10.03
N HIS A 154 -18.32 15.96 9.00
CA HIS A 154 -18.09 17.41 9.11
C HIS A 154 -19.13 18.03 10.06
N PRO A 155 -18.72 18.76 11.12
CA PRO A 155 -19.60 19.16 12.21
C PRO A 155 -20.75 20.11 11.77
N LYS A 156 -20.57 20.86 10.68
CA LYS A 156 -21.60 21.78 10.16
C LYS A 156 -22.45 21.18 9.06
N THR A 157 -21.84 20.41 8.15
CA THR A 157 -22.54 19.94 6.93
C THR A 157 -23.02 18.50 7.04
N GLY A 158 -22.50 17.72 8.00
CA GLY A 158 -22.74 16.28 8.11
C GLY A 158 -22.11 15.44 6.99
N ALA A 159 -21.36 16.07 6.08
CA ALA A 159 -20.68 15.35 5.01
C ALA A 159 -19.58 14.43 5.59
N ASP A 160 -19.36 13.30 4.94
CA ASP A 160 -18.29 12.36 5.34
C ASP A 160 -16.93 13.02 5.20
N THR A 161 -16.08 12.78 6.20
CA THR A 161 -14.71 13.33 6.30
C THR A 161 -13.71 12.22 6.60
N ASP A 162 -12.45 12.51 6.32
CA ASP A 162 -11.31 11.65 6.61
C ASP A 162 -10.05 12.49 6.90
N LEU A 163 -8.90 11.85 7.05
CA LEU A 163 -7.63 12.55 7.28
C LEU A 163 -7.32 13.59 6.18
N ASN A 164 -7.70 13.33 4.92
CA ASN A 164 -7.48 14.29 3.83
C ASN A 164 -8.29 15.57 4.03
N SER A 165 -9.51 15.45 4.53
CA SER A 165 -10.36 16.60 4.87
C SER A 165 -9.70 17.53 5.90
N VAL A 166 -8.91 16.98 6.84
CA VAL A 166 -8.15 17.79 7.81
C VAL A 166 -7.01 18.53 7.13
N PHE A 167 -6.27 17.89 6.21
CA PHE A 167 -5.24 18.58 5.42
C PHE A 167 -5.81 19.71 4.54
N GLU A 168 -6.98 19.49 3.96
CA GLU A 168 -7.71 20.52 3.19
C GLU A 168 -8.17 21.67 4.10
N ALA A 169 -8.66 21.36 5.31
CA ALA A 169 -9.07 22.35 6.29
C ALA A 169 -7.88 23.22 6.77
N VAL A 170 -6.68 22.64 6.96
CA VAL A 170 -5.45 23.41 7.23
C VAL A 170 -5.16 24.40 6.08
N GLY A 171 -5.30 23.94 4.83
CA GLY A 171 -5.13 24.83 3.67
C GLY A 171 -6.15 25.97 3.64
N ALA A 172 -7.40 25.68 3.97
CA ALA A 172 -8.50 26.64 3.99
C ALA A 172 -8.34 27.69 5.13
N GLU A 173 -7.86 27.26 6.30
CA GLU A 173 -7.54 28.16 7.41
C GLU A 173 -6.39 29.10 7.06
N ASN A 174 -5.31 28.59 6.48
CA ASN A 174 -4.14 29.37 6.06
C ASN A 174 -4.47 30.50 5.07
N VAL A 175 -5.52 30.34 4.26
CA VAL A 175 -6.01 31.39 3.33
C VAL A 175 -7.21 32.17 3.89
N GLY A 176 -7.62 31.90 5.12
CA GLY A 176 -8.66 32.64 5.84
C GLY A 176 -10.10 32.32 5.39
N THR A 177 -10.34 31.20 4.71
CA THR A 177 -11.70 30.79 4.28
C THR A 177 -12.48 30.09 5.37
N ILE A 178 -11.79 29.52 6.37
CA ILE A 178 -12.36 29.02 7.61
C ILE A 178 -11.61 29.59 8.81
N THR A 179 -12.23 29.55 9.97
CA THR A 179 -11.62 29.98 11.24
C THR A 179 -10.84 28.83 11.91
N GLN A 180 -9.93 29.19 12.81
CA GLN A 180 -9.21 28.21 13.65
C GLN A 180 -10.19 27.27 14.40
N ARG A 181 -11.30 27.79 14.93
CA ARG A 181 -12.33 26.99 15.63
C ARG A 181 -13.01 25.99 14.70
N GLU A 182 -13.18 26.33 13.43
CA GLU A 182 -13.74 25.41 12.43
C GLU A 182 -12.74 24.30 12.06
N LEU A 183 -11.45 24.64 11.95
CA LEU A 183 -10.37 23.67 11.77
C LEU A 183 -10.34 22.68 12.94
N GLU A 184 -10.34 23.14 14.19
CA GLU A 184 -10.36 22.30 15.39
C GLU A 184 -11.56 21.34 15.41
N ALA A 185 -12.73 21.83 15.01
CA ALA A 185 -13.93 20.99 14.95
C ALA A 185 -13.83 19.89 13.87
N VAL A 186 -13.21 20.15 12.72
CA VAL A 186 -12.96 19.14 11.68
C VAL A 186 -11.89 18.15 12.15
N GLU A 187 -10.82 18.61 12.80
CA GLU A 187 -9.75 17.79 13.37
C GLU A 187 -10.30 16.73 14.34
N GLU A 188 -11.16 17.14 15.27
CA GLU A 188 -11.71 16.25 16.30
C GLU A 188 -12.70 15.20 15.75
N THR A 189 -13.32 15.45 14.58
CA THR A 189 -14.41 14.62 14.07
C THR A 189 -14.05 13.74 12.88
N SER A 190 -12.93 14.02 12.19
CA SER A 190 -12.60 13.35 10.90
C SER A 190 -12.05 11.93 11.03
N CYS A 191 -11.51 11.54 12.19
CA CYS A 191 -10.92 10.22 12.42
C CYS A 191 -11.55 9.52 13.64
N PRO A 192 -12.81 9.02 13.57
CA PRO A 192 -13.54 8.51 14.70
C PRO A 192 -13.16 7.07 15.05
N GLY A 193 -12.26 6.84 15.98
CA GLY A 193 -11.97 5.52 16.54
C GLY A 193 -10.78 4.80 15.91
N CYS A 194 -10.87 3.46 15.81
CA CYS A 194 -9.76 2.63 15.34
C CYS A 194 -10.00 2.10 13.93
N GLY A 195 -8.91 1.75 13.26
CA GLY A 195 -8.88 1.19 11.91
C GLY A 195 -7.86 1.89 11.03
N SER A 196 -7.55 1.32 9.86
CA SER A 196 -6.82 2.01 8.79
C SER A 196 -7.65 3.17 8.24
N CYS A 197 -7.08 4.02 7.39
CA CYS A 197 -7.80 5.14 6.79
C CYS A 197 -9.17 4.74 6.21
N SER A 198 -10.17 5.62 6.24
CA SER A 198 -11.52 5.33 5.74
C SER A 198 -11.65 5.36 4.20
N GLY A 199 -10.73 6.03 3.49
CA GLY A 199 -10.68 6.10 2.03
C GLY A 199 -9.86 4.97 1.38
N MET A 200 -9.82 4.95 0.04
CA MET A 200 -9.02 3.99 -0.75
C MET A 200 -7.56 4.47 -0.86
N PHE A 201 -6.92 4.62 0.29
CA PHE A 201 -5.49 4.91 0.43
C PHE A 201 -4.69 3.59 0.39
N THR A 202 -3.39 3.64 0.64
CA THR A 202 -2.50 2.50 0.45
C THR A 202 -2.88 1.28 1.30
N ALA A 203 -3.20 1.49 2.59
CA ALA A 203 -3.57 0.41 3.51
C ALA A 203 -4.77 -0.40 2.99
N ASN A 204 -5.86 0.29 2.68
CA ASN A 204 -7.08 -0.36 2.20
C ASN A 204 -6.92 -0.94 0.80
N SER A 205 -6.19 -0.25 -0.10
CA SER A 205 -5.84 -0.80 -1.41
C SER A 205 -5.14 -2.15 -1.25
N MET A 206 -4.08 -2.24 -0.46
CA MET A 206 -3.34 -3.49 -0.26
C MET A 206 -4.18 -4.58 0.41
N ASN A 207 -4.99 -4.23 1.43
CA ASN A 207 -5.87 -5.19 2.10
C ASN A 207 -6.96 -5.74 1.15
N CYS A 208 -7.47 -4.93 0.22
CA CYS A 208 -8.40 -5.36 -0.83
C CYS A 208 -7.69 -6.26 -1.87
N LEU A 209 -6.45 -5.90 -2.28
CA LEU A 209 -5.67 -6.70 -3.21
C LEU A 209 -5.41 -8.11 -2.68
N TYR A 210 -5.28 -8.29 -1.37
CA TYR A 210 -5.05 -9.61 -0.77
C TYR A 210 -6.23 -10.57 -0.90
N GLU A 211 -7.44 -10.06 -1.01
CA GLU A 211 -8.60 -10.88 -1.37
C GLU A 211 -8.48 -11.41 -2.82
N ALA A 212 -8.10 -10.56 -3.77
CA ALA A 212 -7.93 -10.93 -5.17
C ALA A 212 -6.69 -11.82 -5.42
N LEU A 213 -5.62 -11.62 -4.63
CA LEU A 213 -4.45 -12.51 -4.57
C LEU A 213 -4.77 -13.89 -4.00
N GLY A 214 -5.88 -14.01 -3.26
CA GLY A 214 -6.24 -15.24 -2.56
C GLY A 214 -5.52 -15.46 -1.24
N MET A 215 -4.89 -14.43 -0.67
CA MET A 215 -4.17 -14.49 0.62
C MET A 215 -5.05 -14.16 1.83
N ALA A 216 -6.25 -13.59 1.59
CA ALA A 216 -7.21 -13.21 2.62
C ALA A 216 -8.63 -13.73 2.27
N LEU A 217 -9.51 -13.75 3.26
CA LEU A 217 -10.92 -14.06 3.07
C LEU A 217 -11.68 -12.84 2.52
N PRO A 218 -12.78 -13.03 1.76
CA PRO A 218 -13.65 -11.93 1.34
C PRO A 218 -14.14 -11.10 2.52
N GLY A 219 -14.09 -9.77 2.38
CA GLY A 219 -14.39 -8.80 3.42
C GLY A 219 -13.18 -8.37 4.25
N ASN A 220 -12.00 -8.94 4.00
CA ASN A 220 -10.78 -8.55 4.71
C ASN A 220 -10.44 -7.07 4.53
N GLY A 221 -10.60 -6.53 3.32
CA GLY A 221 -10.26 -5.15 2.99
C GLY A 221 -11.36 -4.13 3.26
N THR A 222 -12.62 -4.57 3.42
CA THR A 222 -13.77 -3.64 3.41
C THR A 222 -14.60 -3.60 4.68
N VAL A 223 -14.72 -4.71 5.41
CA VAL A 223 -15.46 -4.74 6.69
C VAL A 223 -14.75 -3.85 7.70
N LEU A 224 -15.45 -2.91 8.31
CA LEU A 224 -14.86 -1.93 9.24
C LEU A 224 -14.24 -2.59 10.48
N ALA A 225 -13.22 -1.96 11.05
CA ALA A 225 -12.55 -2.45 12.27
C ALA A 225 -13.50 -2.66 13.46
N VAL A 226 -14.51 -1.82 13.58
CA VAL A 226 -15.50 -1.84 14.67
C VAL A 226 -16.73 -2.70 14.36
N ASP A 227 -16.84 -3.23 13.13
CA ASP A 227 -17.99 -4.04 12.71
C ASP A 227 -17.97 -5.43 13.38
N PRO A 228 -19.06 -5.89 14.00
CA PRO A 228 -19.13 -7.22 14.62
C PRO A 228 -18.79 -8.38 13.69
N ARG A 229 -18.98 -8.24 12.37
CA ARG A 229 -18.62 -9.24 11.36
C ARG A 229 -17.12 -9.55 11.34
N ARG A 230 -16.27 -8.62 11.81
CA ARG A 230 -14.81 -8.86 11.95
C ARG A 230 -14.49 -10.04 12.84
N LYS A 231 -15.21 -10.22 13.94
CA LYS A 231 -14.97 -11.36 14.85
C LYS A 231 -15.13 -12.70 14.14
N GLU A 232 -16.13 -12.81 13.27
CA GLU A 232 -16.34 -14.04 12.49
C GLU A 232 -15.26 -14.22 11.42
N LEU A 233 -14.80 -13.14 10.75
CA LEU A 233 -13.67 -13.21 9.82
C LEU A 233 -12.40 -13.72 10.51
N TYR A 234 -12.09 -13.22 11.70
CA TYR A 234 -10.94 -13.70 12.50
C TYR A 234 -11.09 -15.17 12.88
N ARG A 235 -12.30 -15.59 13.28
CA ARG A 235 -12.58 -16.98 13.61
C ARG A 235 -12.37 -17.88 12.41
N GLN A 236 -12.93 -17.53 11.26
CA GLN A 236 -12.74 -18.30 10.01
C GLN A 236 -11.25 -18.35 9.60
N ALA A 237 -10.51 -17.25 9.73
CA ALA A 237 -9.08 -17.21 9.45
C ALA A 237 -8.29 -18.16 10.37
N ALA A 238 -8.60 -18.18 11.67
CA ALA A 238 -7.96 -19.06 12.64
C ALA A 238 -8.22 -20.55 12.34
N PHE A 239 -9.49 -20.91 12.11
CA PHE A 239 -9.87 -22.28 11.74
C PHE A 239 -9.21 -22.71 10.43
N ARG A 240 -9.14 -21.79 9.47
CA ARG A 240 -8.50 -22.06 8.19
C ARG A 240 -6.99 -22.23 8.32
N ALA A 241 -6.31 -21.40 9.11
CA ALA A 241 -4.87 -21.53 9.37
C ALA A 241 -4.51 -22.91 9.97
N VAL A 242 -5.29 -23.36 10.96
CA VAL A 242 -5.10 -24.70 11.56
C VAL A 242 -5.32 -25.82 10.54
N ALA A 243 -6.35 -25.69 9.69
CA ALA A 243 -6.61 -26.65 8.62
C ALA A 243 -5.47 -26.67 7.58
N LEU A 244 -4.97 -25.50 7.19
CA LEU A 244 -3.83 -25.37 6.27
C LEU A 244 -2.54 -25.95 6.86
N ALA A 245 -2.26 -25.72 8.15
CA ALA A 245 -1.13 -26.31 8.84
C ALA A 245 -1.16 -27.85 8.81
N LYS A 246 -2.34 -28.43 9.08
CA LYS A 246 -2.56 -29.89 9.02
C LYS A 246 -2.41 -30.44 7.59
N ALA A 247 -2.90 -29.72 6.60
CA ALA A 247 -2.81 -30.08 5.18
C ALA A 247 -1.43 -29.80 4.57
N GLY A 248 -0.74 -28.78 5.10
CA GLY A 248 0.56 -28.31 4.64
C GLY A 248 0.54 -27.43 3.41
N GLY A 249 -0.51 -26.72 3.21
CA GLY A 249 -0.65 -25.81 2.10
C GLY A 249 -2.10 -25.55 1.71
N PRO A 250 -2.33 -24.69 0.73
CA PRO A 250 -1.33 -23.98 -0.07
C PRO A 250 -0.48 -22.98 0.76
N CYS A 251 0.77 -22.81 0.33
CA CYS A 251 1.71 -21.83 0.86
C CYS A 251 1.64 -20.51 0.05
N PRO A 252 2.22 -19.40 0.54
CA PRO A 252 2.17 -18.12 -0.16
C PRO A 252 2.65 -18.18 -1.62
N ARG A 253 3.72 -18.89 -1.93
CA ARG A 253 4.22 -19.01 -3.31
C ARG A 253 3.34 -19.86 -4.24
N ASP A 254 2.43 -20.67 -3.68
CA ASP A 254 1.42 -21.40 -4.46
C ASP A 254 0.25 -20.49 -4.85
N LEU A 255 0.05 -19.39 -4.14
CA LEU A 255 -1.04 -18.42 -4.29
C LEU A 255 -0.60 -17.17 -5.02
N VAL A 256 0.56 -16.61 -4.69
CA VAL A 256 1.11 -15.41 -5.34
C VAL A 256 1.82 -15.83 -6.62
N THR A 257 1.06 -15.85 -7.69
CA THR A 257 1.45 -16.23 -9.05
C THR A 257 1.20 -15.06 -9.99
N GLN A 258 1.73 -15.10 -11.20
CA GLN A 258 1.42 -14.09 -12.21
C GLN A 258 -0.10 -13.92 -12.41
N ALA A 259 -0.85 -15.02 -12.45
CA ALA A 259 -2.30 -15.00 -12.63
C ALA A 259 -3.05 -14.32 -11.48
N SER A 260 -2.63 -14.54 -10.23
CA SER A 260 -3.24 -13.87 -9.07
C SER A 260 -2.79 -12.41 -8.92
N LEU A 261 -1.56 -12.08 -9.30
CA LEU A 261 -1.08 -10.70 -9.39
C LEU A 261 -1.86 -9.91 -10.46
N ASP A 262 -2.15 -10.52 -11.62
CA ASP A 262 -3.01 -9.93 -12.65
C ASP A 262 -4.43 -9.65 -12.12
N ASN A 263 -5.00 -10.56 -11.34
CA ASN A 263 -6.31 -10.35 -10.70
C ASN A 263 -6.27 -9.18 -9.72
N ALA A 264 -5.24 -9.12 -8.87
CA ALA A 264 -5.05 -8.06 -7.89
C ALA A 264 -4.92 -6.70 -8.58
N LEU A 265 -4.09 -6.61 -9.62
CA LEU A 265 -3.94 -5.35 -10.38
C LEU A 265 -5.17 -5.00 -11.22
N THR A 266 -5.90 -5.98 -11.74
CA THR A 266 -7.20 -5.73 -12.40
C THR A 266 -8.18 -5.10 -11.40
N LEU A 267 -8.25 -5.61 -10.15
CA LEU A 267 -9.01 -4.98 -9.08
C LEU A 267 -8.52 -3.55 -8.80
N ASP A 268 -7.21 -3.38 -8.66
CA ASP A 268 -6.58 -2.08 -8.34
C ASP A 268 -6.92 -1.01 -9.39
N MET A 269 -6.83 -1.38 -10.68
CA MET A 269 -7.19 -0.50 -11.80
C MET A 269 -8.69 -0.17 -11.80
N ALA A 270 -9.54 -1.14 -11.47
CA ALA A 270 -11.00 -0.96 -11.45
C ALA A 270 -11.50 -0.09 -10.30
N MET A 271 -10.78 -0.05 -9.18
CA MET A 271 -11.14 0.75 -8.00
C MET A 271 -10.27 2.02 -7.83
N GLY A 272 -9.27 2.24 -8.70
CA GLY A 272 -8.39 3.41 -8.62
C GLY A 272 -7.62 3.48 -7.31
N GLY A 273 -6.91 2.42 -6.97
CA GLY A 273 -6.14 2.33 -5.73
C GLY A 273 -4.99 3.33 -5.62
N SER A 274 -4.15 3.17 -4.62
CA SER A 274 -2.99 4.03 -4.38
C SER A 274 -1.86 3.74 -5.37
N THR A 275 -1.10 4.76 -5.80
CA THR A 275 0.13 4.57 -6.59
C THR A 275 1.17 3.68 -5.88
N ASN A 276 1.12 3.61 -4.54
CA ASN A 276 1.98 2.76 -3.74
C ASN A 276 1.75 1.26 -3.99
N THR A 277 0.57 0.84 -4.46
CA THR A 277 0.29 -0.55 -4.81
C THR A 277 1.22 -1.05 -5.91
N VAL A 278 1.56 -0.19 -6.87
CA VAL A 278 2.52 -0.50 -7.94
C VAL A 278 3.88 -0.89 -7.33
N LEU A 279 4.39 -0.04 -6.42
CA LEU A 279 5.67 -0.29 -5.75
C LEU A 279 5.64 -1.60 -4.93
N HIS A 280 4.58 -1.80 -4.15
CA HIS A 280 4.46 -2.96 -3.27
C HIS A 280 4.22 -4.26 -4.04
N THR A 281 3.45 -4.22 -5.13
CA THR A 281 3.21 -5.39 -5.99
C THR A 281 4.50 -5.85 -6.67
N LEU A 282 5.36 -4.93 -7.13
CA LEU A 282 6.68 -5.27 -7.67
C LEU A 282 7.57 -5.93 -6.62
N ALA A 283 7.59 -5.41 -5.38
CA ALA A 283 8.34 -6.01 -4.29
C ALA A 283 7.85 -7.42 -3.92
N ILE A 284 6.53 -7.61 -3.85
CA ILE A 284 5.88 -8.89 -3.59
C ILE A 284 6.15 -9.89 -4.72
N ALA A 285 6.00 -9.48 -5.97
CA ALA A 285 6.29 -10.33 -7.14
C ALA A 285 7.73 -10.82 -7.14
N ARG A 286 8.67 -9.90 -6.92
CA ARG A 286 10.10 -10.23 -6.81
C ARG A 286 10.37 -11.25 -5.70
N GLU A 287 9.76 -11.10 -4.53
CA GLU A 287 9.95 -12.04 -3.41
C GLU A 287 9.28 -13.39 -3.68
N ALA A 288 8.15 -13.40 -4.38
CA ALA A 288 7.49 -14.62 -4.83
C ALA A 288 8.28 -15.36 -5.94
N GLY A 289 9.28 -14.71 -6.56
CA GLY A 289 10.00 -15.25 -7.72
C GLY A 289 9.21 -15.15 -9.03
N VAL A 290 8.25 -14.22 -9.10
CA VAL A 290 7.46 -13.95 -10.30
C VAL A 290 8.06 -12.76 -11.04
N ASP A 291 8.39 -12.95 -12.31
CA ASP A 291 8.82 -11.86 -13.19
C ASP A 291 7.60 -10.99 -13.54
N TYR A 292 7.59 -9.77 -13.01
CA TYR A 292 6.47 -8.85 -13.12
C TYR A 292 6.96 -7.44 -13.39
N SER A 293 6.43 -6.80 -14.43
CA SER A 293 6.94 -5.52 -14.92
C SER A 293 5.89 -4.40 -14.90
N LEU A 294 6.37 -3.17 -14.99
CA LEU A 294 5.53 -1.98 -15.13
C LEU A 294 4.75 -1.96 -16.46
N GLU A 295 5.32 -2.53 -17.53
CA GLU A 295 4.65 -2.68 -18.82
C GLU A 295 3.41 -3.54 -18.69
N ARG A 296 3.52 -4.69 -17.98
CA ARG A 296 2.36 -5.55 -17.72
C ARG A 296 1.28 -4.87 -16.89
N MET A 297 1.68 -4.09 -15.89
CA MET A 297 0.72 -3.29 -15.11
C MET A 297 -0.04 -2.32 -16.02
N ASN A 298 0.66 -1.72 -16.98
CA ASN A 298 0.07 -0.77 -17.91
C ASN A 298 -0.86 -1.45 -18.94
N GLU A 299 -0.51 -2.66 -19.39
CA GLU A 299 -1.39 -3.50 -20.23
C GLU A 299 -2.70 -3.82 -19.50
N ILE A 300 -2.62 -4.17 -18.21
CA ILE A 300 -3.80 -4.42 -17.37
C ILE A 300 -4.62 -3.12 -17.21
N SER A 301 -3.96 -1.99 -16.91
CA SER A 301 -4.61 -0.69 -16.83
C SER A 301 -5.37 -0.35 -18.12
N ALA A 302 -4.75 -0.52 -19.29
CA ALA A 302 -5.33 -0.15 -20.57
C ALA A 302 -6.64 -0.90 -20.93
N ARG A 303 -6.85 -2.09 -20.36
CA ARG A 303 -8.02 -2.95 -20.65
C ARG A 303 -9.05 -3.04 -19.52
N THR A 304 -8.76 -2.46 -18.35
CA THR A 304 -9.60 -2.57 -17.15
C THR A 304 -10.42 -1.31 -16.97
N PRO A 305 -11.75 -1.35 -17.03
CA PRO A 305 -12.57 -0.16 -16.81
C PRO A 305 -12.52 0.30 -15.36
N TYR A 306 -12.46 1.62 -15.14
CA TYR A 306 -12.53 2.25 -13.84
C TYR A 306 -13.99 2.39 -13.42
N ILE A 307 -14.45 1.57 -12.50
CA ILE A 307 -15.87 1.42 -12.16
C ILE A 307 -16.23 1.73 -10.69
N CYS A 308 -15.21 1.89 -9.82
CA CYS A 308 -15.44 2.20 -8.40
C CYS A 308 -14.52 3.34 -8.00
N LYS A 309 -15.10 4.50 -7.61
CA LYS A 309 -14.36 5.73 -7.34
C LYS A 309 -14.59 6.15 -5.90
N LEU A 310 -13.61 5.85 -5.06
CA LEU A 310 -13.64 6.13 -3.62
C LEU A 310 -12.77 7.35 -3.27
N ALA A 311 -12.94 7.91 -2.07
CA ALA A 311 -12.08 8.93 -1.52
C ALA A 311 -10.59 8.50 -1.61
N PRO A 312 -9.68 9.40 -2.01
CA PRO A 312 -9.86 10.82 -2.26
C PRO A 312 -10.33 11.18 -3.68
N SER A 313 -10.41 10.22 -4.61
CA SER A 313 -10.80 10.50 -6.00
C SER A 313 -12.31 10.71 -6.18
N GLY A 314 -13.14 10.27 -5.24
CA GLY A 314 -14.58 10.42 -5.16
C GLY A 314 -15.04 10.69 -3.73
N HIS A 315 -16.35 10.73 -3.50
CA HIS A 315 -16.95 11.02 -2.19
C HIS A 315 -17.29 9.76 -1.38
N TYR A 316 -17.31 8.59 -2.01
CA TYR A 316 -17.56 7.33 -1.32
C TYR A 316 -16.35 6.89 -0.51
N HIS A 317 -16.59 6.21 0.62
CA HIS A 317 -15.57 5.62 1.47
C HIS A 317 -15.56 4.08 1.39
N VAL A 318 -14.64 3.42 2.07
CA VAL A 318 -14.54 1.95 2.05
C VAL A 318 -15.78 1.28 2.67
N SER A 319 -16.46 1.95 3.63
CA SER A 319 -17.74 1.52 4.18
C SER A 319 -18.84 1.43 3.11
N ASP A 320 -18.85 2.35 2.14
CA ASP A 320 -19.80 2.32 1.03
C ASP A 320 -19.52 1.14 0.10
N LEU A 321 -18.24 0.91 -0.18
CA LEU A 321 -17.83 -0.27 -0.95
C LEU A 321 -18.25 -1.58 -0.25
N ASP A 322 -18.10 -1.66 1.07
CA ASP A 322 -18.54 -2.83 1.83
C ASP A 322 -20.05 -3.06 1.68
N ARG A 323 -20.86 -2.01 1.84
CA ARG A 323 -22.32 -2.06 1.64
C ARG A 323 -22.69 -2.43 0.19
N ALA A 324 -21.93 -1.98 -0.78
CA ALA A 324 -22.12 -2.29 -2.20
C ALA A 324 -21.77 -3.75 -2.58
N GLY A 325 -21.14 -4.50 -1.66
CA GLY A 325 -20.79 -5.91 -1.83
C GLY A 325 -19.29 -6.21 -1.83
N GLY A 326 -18.46 -5.22 -1.56
CA GLY A 326 -17.02 -5.36 -1.33
C GLY A 326 -16.21 -5.72 -2.57
N VAL A 327 -15.01 -6.19 -2.34
CA VAL A 327 -14.03 -6.56 -3.39
C VAL A 327 -14.58 -7.57 -4.38
N MET A 328 -15.26 -8.62 -3.89
CA MET A 328 -15.78 -9.66 -4.76
C MET A 328 -16.88 -9.15 -5.69
N ALA A 329 -17.62 -8.11 -5.30
CA ALA A 329 -18.64 -7.47 -6.13
C ALA A 329 -18.00 -6.63 -7.26
N ILE A 330 -16.89 -5.93 -7.01
CA ILE A 330 -16.12 -5.27 -8.06
C ILE A 330 -15.66 -6.31 -9.10
N LEU A 331 -15.03 -7.39 -8.64
CA LEU A 331 -14.55 -8.45 -9.53
C LEU A 331 -15.69 -9.12 -10.32
N LYS A 332 -16.87 -9.26 -9.70
CA LYS A 332 -18.07 -9.80 -10.37
C LYS A 332 -18.60 -8.88 -11.49
N ARG A 333 -18.45 -7.56 -11.31
CA ARG A 333 -18.87 -6.56 -12.31
C ARG A 333 -17.98 -6.58 -13.56
N LEU A 334 -16.71 -6.94 -13.39
CA LEU A 334 -15.75 -6.94 -14.48
C LEU A 334 -16.00 -8.06 -15.51
N PRO A 335 -15.66 -7.86 -16.78
CA PRO A 335 -15.69 -8.92 -17.78
C PRO A 335 -14.83 -10.11 -17.36
N LYS A 336 -15.40 -11.32 -17.38
CA LYS A 336 -14.70 -12.56 -16.95
C LYS A 336 -13.37 -12.78 -17.66
N LYS A 337 -13.23 -12.32 -18.92
CA LYS A 337 -11.99 -12.42 -19.70
C LYS A 337 -10.80 -11.64 -19.13
N LEU A 338 -11.06 -10.68 -18.22
CA LEU A 338 -10.02 -9.89 -17.53
C LEU A 338 -9.48 -10.61 -16.29
N LEU A 339 -10.12 -11.70 -15.84
CA LEU A 339 -9.84 -12.37 -14.58
C LEU A 339 -9.40 -13.81 -14.76
N ASN A 340 -8.43 -14.22 -13.96
CA ASN A 340 -7.98 -15.61 -13.84
C ASN A 340 -8.79 -16.32 -12.74
N LEU A 341 -10.04 -16.68 -13.05
CA LEU A 341 -11.00 -17.20 -12.08
C LEU A 341 -10.66 -18.59 -11.48
N LYS A 342 -9.66 -19.29 -12.05
CA LYS A 342 -9.19 -20.60 -11.55
C LYS A 342 -8.11 -20.50 -10.48
N THR A 343 -7.63 -19.28 -10.13
CA THR A 343 -6.62 -19.10 -9.09
C THR A 343 -7.13 -19.63 -7.76
N LYS A 344 -6.24 -20.31 -7.03
CA LYS A 344 -6.53 -20.83 -5.69
C LYS A 344 -6.55 -19.70 -4.67
N THR A 345 -7.26 -19.91 -3.57
CA THR A 345 -7.25 -18.99 -2.43
C THR A 345 -7.08 -19.74 -1.11
N VAL A 346 -6.68 -19.04 -0.06
CA VAL A 346 -6.57 -19.60 1.29
C VAL A 346 -7.90 -20.15 1.81
N SER A 347 -9.04 -19.68 1.30
CA SER A 347 -10.37 -20.17 1.71
C SER A 347 -10.64 -21.64 1.33
N GLY A 348 -9.85 -22.20 0.44
CA GLY A 348 -10.08 -23.52 -0.17
C GLY A 348 -10.98 -23.49 -1.40
N LYS A 349 -11.51 -22.31 -1.76
CA LYS A 349 -12.28 -22.06 -2.99
C LYS A 349 -11.36 -21.40 -4.03
N THR A 350 -11.74 -21.47 -5.31
CA THR A 350 -11.13 -20.63 -6.33
C THR A 350 -11.66 -19.20 -6.24
N LEU A 351 -10.93 -18.24 -6.82
CA LEU A 351 -11.42 -16.86 -6.94
C LEU A 351 -12.78 -16.82 -7.65
N GLY A 352 -12.95 -17.60 -8.71
CA GLY A 352 -14.21 -17.68 -9.46
C GLY A 352 -15.40 -18.13 -8.61
N GLN A 353 -15.20 -19.07 -7.68
CA GLN A 353 -16.25 -19.50 -6.75
C GLN A 353 -16.62 -18.40 -5.75
N GLN A 354 -15.64 -17.62 -5.28
CA GLN A 354 -15.89 -16.48 -4.40
C GLN A 354 -16.63 -15.35 -5.14
N VAL A 355 -16.17 -15.00 -6.33
CA VAL A 355 -16.79 -13.99 -7.21
C VAL A 355 -18.23 -14.36 -7.59
N ALA A 356 -18.48 -15.63 -7.90
CA ALA A 356 -19.84 -16.09 -8.23
C ALA A 356 -20.83 -15.90 -7.08
N ALA A 357 -20.37 -16.12 -5.84
CA ALA A 357 -21.19 -15.98 -4.62
C ALA A 357 -21.47 -14.52 -4.22
N ALA A 358 -20.69 -13.56 -4.72
CA ALA A 358 -20.86 -12.14 -4.38
C ALA A 358 -22.18 -11.58 -4.89
N LYS A 359 -22.68 -10.54 -4.20
CA LYS A 359 -23.85 -9.74 -4.63
C LYS A 359 -23.37 -8.31 -4.87
N ILE A 360 -23.84 -7.69 -5.92
CA ILE A 360 -23.66 -6.26 -6.16
C ILE A 360 -24.92 -5.59 -5.65
N ALA A 361 -24.80 -4.74 -4.64
CA ALA A 361 -25.92 -4.15 -3.94
C ALA A 361 -26.16 -2.68 -4.29
N ASP A 362 -25.16 -2.02 -4.92
CA ASP A 362 -25.20 -0.60 -5.24
C ASP A 362 -24.48 -0.33 -6.57
N ASP A 363 -25.22 0.15 -7.55
CA ASP A 363 -24.71 0.45 -8.91
C ASP A 363 -24.12 1.88 -9.01
N ASP A 364 -24.27 2.72 -8.01
CA ASP A 364 -23.64 4.05 -7.95
C ASP A 364 -22.19 3.94 -7.41
N VAL A 365 -21.99 3.10 -6.40
CA VAL A 365 -20.66 2.82 -5.83
C VAL A 365 -19.84 1.91 -6.75
N ILE A 366 -20.44 0.81 -7.24
CA ILE A 366 -19.81 -0.12 -8.20
C ILE A 366 -20.55 -0.01 -9.54
N ARG A 367 -20.12 0.95 -10.36
CA ARG A 367 -20.80 1.30 -11.61
C ARG A 367 -20.88 0.16 -12.61
N THR A 368 -21.91 0.20 -13.43
CA THR A 368 -22.01 -0.69 -14.59
C THR A 368 -20.92 -0.39 -15.62
N LEU A 369 -20.61 -1.35 -16.47
CA LEU A 369 -19.59 -1.15 -17.53
C LEU A 369 -19.97 -0.05 -18.52
N THR A 370 -21.25 0.15 -18.75
CA THR A 370 -21.78 1.22 -19.63
C THR A 370 -21.73 2.60 -18.97
N ASN A 371 -21.61 2.66 -17.64
CA ASN A 371 -21.52 3.88 -16.87
C ASN A 371 -20.17 3.99 -16.11
N ALA A 372 -19.11 3.34 -16.63
CA ALA A 372 -17.79 3.41 -16.03
C ALA A 372 -17.24 4.85 -16.05
N TYR A 373 -16.43 5.20 -15.04
CA TYR A 373 -15.74 6.51 -14.99
C TYR A 373 -14.73 6.67 -16.12
N SER A 374 -14.09 5.57 -16.54
CA SER A 374 -13.18 5.50 -17.68
C SER A 374 -13.19 4.08 -18.25
N ALA A 375 -12.90 3.96 -19.55
CA ALA A 375 -12.72 2.68 -20.23
C ALA A 375 -11.41 1.98 -19.83
N ASP A 376 -10.45 2.71 -19.29
CA ASP A 376 -9.15 2.24 -18.80
C ASP A 376 -8.97 2.58 -17.31
N GLY A 377 -7.96 1.97 -16.67
CA GLY A 377 -7.77 1.96 -15.23
C GLY A 377 -7.46 3.31 -14.58
N GLY A 378 -7.68 3.37 -13.27
CA GLY A 378 -7.43 4.58 -12.45
C GLY A 378 -5.95 4.91 -12.24
N LEU A 379 -5.01 3.98 -12.55
CA LEU A 379 -3.57 4.20 -12.48
C LEU A 379 -2.92 4.09 -13.86
N ALA A 380 -1.81 4.81 -14.07
CA ALA A 380 -1.05 4.78 -15.30
C ALA A 380 0.46 4.80 -15.03
N VAL A 381 1.23 4.10 -15.87
CA VAL A 381 2.69 4.21 -15.91
C VAL A 381 3.08 5.03 -17.13
N LEU A 382 4.01 5.97 -16.96
CA LEU A 382 4.51 6.85 -17.99
C LEU A 382 5.99 6.56 -18.25
N TRP A 383 6.42 6.67 -19.52
CA TRP A 383 7.81 6.50 -19.93
C TRP A 383 8.30 7.69 -20.77
N GLY A 384 9.59 7.83 -20.87
CA GLY A 384 10.26 8.85 -21.68
C GLY A 384 11.65 9.13 -21.16
N ASN A 385 12.29 10.15 -21.70
CA ASN A 385 13.66 10.49 -21.28
C ASN A 385 13.76 10.92 -19.80
N LEU A 386 12.66 11.42 -19.21
CA LEU A 386 12.57 11.73 -17.76
C LEU A 386 12.36 10.49 -16.90
N ALA A 387 11.75 9.44 -17.44
CA ALA A 387 11.41 8.23 -16.72
C ALA A 387 11.71 7.00 -17.59
N GLU A 388 12.99 6.76 -17.86
CA GLU A 388 13.46 5.65 -18.71
C GLU A 388 13.04 4.29 -18.14
N ARG A 389 12.87 4.20 -16.81
CA ARG A 389 12.41 2.99 -16.09
C ARG A 389 10.99 3.12 -15.55
N GLY A 390 10.25 4.13 -16.01
CA GLY A 390 8.87 4.37 -15.66
C GLY A 390 8.67 5.39 -14.54
N ALA A 391 7.46 5.96 -14.51
CA ALA A 391 6.90 6.81 -13.48
C ALA A 391 5.42 6.50 -13.33
N VAL A 392 4.81 6.79 -12.19
CA VAL A 392 3.42 6.39 -11.89
C VAL A 392 2.56 7.62 -11.62
N VAL A 393 1.33 7.61 -12.16
CA VAL A 393 0.32 8.65 -11.93
C VAL A 393 -1.02 8.02 -11.55
N LYS A 394 -1.72 8.63 -10.58
CA LYS A 394 -3.11 8.31 -10.26
C LYS A 394 -4.03 9.05 -11.23
N LYS A 395 -4.23 8.45 -12.41
CA LYS A 395 -5.04 9.01 -13.49
C LYS A 395 -6.46 9.38 -13.04
N GLY A 396 -7.06 8.55 -12.19
CA GLY A 396 -8.40 8.77 -11.66
C GLY A 396 -8.59 10.06 -10.83
N GLY A 397 -7.49 10.68 -10.39
CA GLY A 397 -7.48 11.95 -9.66
C GLY A 397 -7.05 13.16 -10.50
N VAL A 398 -6.82 13.01 -11.82
CA VAL A 398 -6.36 14.07 -12.71
C VAL A 398 -7.56 14.71 -13.43
N ALA A 399 -7.65 16.03 -13.41
CA ALA A 399 -8.65 16.78 -14.17
C ALA A 399 -8.48 16.57 -15.69
N PRO A 400 -9.56 16.51 -16.47
CA PRO A 400 -9.47 16.33 -17.93
C PRO A 400 -8.56 17.36 -18.63
N SER A 401 -8.56 18.61 -18.16
CA SER A 401 -7.70 19.71 -18.64
C SER A 401 -6.20 19.44 -18.44
N MET A 402 -5.83 18.62 -17.45
CA MET A 402 -4.46 18.32 -17.06
C MET A 402 -3.95 16.95 -17.56
N MET A 403 -4.77 16.21 -18.31
CA MET A 403 -4.37 14.90 -18.86
C MET A 403 -3.19 14.99 -19.83
N THR A 404 -3.06 16.12 -20.52
CA THR A 404 -1.88 16.49 -21.31
C THR A 404 -1.45 17.89 -20.89
N PHE A 405 -0.24 17.99 -20.36
CA PHE A 405 0.28 19.25 -19.82
C PHE A 405 1.72 19.49 -20.29
N THR A 406 2.01 20.69 -20.74
CA THR A 406 3.38 21.15 -21.04
C THR A 406 3.64 22.42 -20.24
N GLY A 407 4.74 22.44 -19.50
CA GLY A 407 5.08 23.54 -18.63
C GLY A 407 6.58 23.71 -18.43
N LYS A 408 6.95 24.79 -17.73
CA LYS A 408 8.34 25.09 -17.37
C LYS A 408 8.67 24.53 -16.00
N ALA A 409 9.79 23.82 -15.91
CA ALA A 409 10.31 23.28 -14.65
C ALA A 409 10.60 24.39 -13.64
N ILE A 410 10.22 24.15 -12.38
CA ILE A 410 10.74 24.82 -11.20
C ILE A 410 11.22 23.74 -10.23
N CYS A 411 12.53 23.71 -9.95
CA CYS A 411 13.21 22.59 -9.30
C CYS A 411 13.47 22.87 -7.82
N PHE A 412 13.19 21.86 -6.99
CA PHE A 412 13.46 21.86 -5.56
C PHE A 412 14.17 20.53 -5.18
N ASP A 413 15.15 20.62 -4.31
CA ASP A 413 15.96 19.46 -3.92
C ASP A 413 15.41 18.75 -2.68
N SER A 414 14.27 19.20 -2.14
CA SER A 414 13.54 18.54 -1.05
C SER A 414 12.05 18.92 -1.07
N GLN A 415 11.26 18.13 -0.33
CA GLN A 415 9.85 18.47 -0.08
C GLN A 415 9.71 19.80 0.64
N GLU A 416 10.56 20.06 1.64
CA GLU A 416 10.54 21.25 2.47
C GLU A 416 10.78 22.52 1.64
N GLU A 417 11.77 22.47 0.72
CA GLU A 417 12.02 23.56 -0.22
C GLU A 417 10.86 23.79 -1.17
N ALA A 418 10.24 22.72 -1.67
CA ALA A 418 9.07 22.81 -2.54
C ALA A 418 7.88 23.44 -1.82
N CYS A 419 7.58 23.01 -0.58
CA CYS A 419 6.53 23.58 0.25
C CYS A 419 6.76 25.07 0.49
N ALA A 420 7.97 25.46 0.89
CA ALA A 420 8.34 26.87 1.07
C ALA A 420 8.21 27.68 -0.24
N GLY A 421 8.60 27.09 -1.37
CA GLY A 421 8.48 27.72 -2.68
C GLY A 421 7.03 27.93 -3.15
N ILE A 422 6.16 26.96 -2.88
CA ILE A 422 4.72 27.04 -3.20
C ILE A 422 4.06 28.11 -2.35
N LEU A 423 4.20 28.02 -1.02
CA LEU A 423 3.60 29.00 -0.08
C LEU A 423 4.18 30.41 -0.27
N GLY A 424 5.47 30.52 -0.60
CA GLY A 424 6.14 31.80 -0.91
C GLY A 424 5.79 32.36 -2.29
N GLY A 425 4.85 31.75 -3.03
CA GLY A 425 4.37 32.22 -4.32
C GLY A 425 5.39 32.20 -5.47
N LYS A 426 6.45 31.37 -5.36
CA LYS A 426 7.39 31.14 -6.47
C LYS A 426 6.77 30.32 -7.60
N VAL A 427 5.86 29.40 -7.27
CA VAL A 427 5.14 28.57 -8.23
C VAL A 427 4.01 29.38 -8.86
N LYS A 428 3.93 29.35 -10.19
CA LYS A 428 2.96 30.10 -11.00
C LYS A 428 2.24 29.16 -11.97
N PRO A 429 1.06 29.54 -12.51
CA PRO A 429 0.42 28.82 -13.60
C PRO A 429 1.41 28.52 -14.74
N GLY A 430 1.35 27.32 -15.31
CA GLY A 430 2.24 26.85 -16.36
C GLY A 430 3.56 26.23 -15.86
N HIS A 431 3.77 26.13 -14.55
CA HIS A 431 4.94 25.43 -14.01
C HIS A 431 4.71 23.93 -13.88
N VAL A 432 5.81 23.16 -14.03
CA VAL A 432 5.98 21.80 -13.54
C VAL A 432 6.90 21.86 -12.32
N VAL A 433 6.35 21.63 -11.15
CA VAL A 433 7.14 21.53 -9.90
C VAL A 433 7.90 20.22 -9.92
N VAL A 434 9.23 20.30 -9.81
CA VAL A 434 10.15 19.16 -9.80
C VAL A 434 10.71 19.00 -8.40
N ILE A 435 10.31 17.94 -7.69
CA ILE A 435 10.84 17.60 -6.35
C ILE A 435 11.76 16.40 -6.51
N ARG A 436 13.05 16.58 -6.26
CA ARG A 436 14.07 15.57 -6.53
C ARG A 436 14.89 15.25 -5.29
N TYR A 437 15.65 14.14 -5.37
CA TYR A 437 16.38 13.56 -4.24
C TYR A 437 15.46 13.10 -3.09
N GLU A 438 14.24 12.72 -3.42
CA GLU A 438 13.27 12.10 -2.50
C GLU A 438 12.97 10.64 -2.84
N GLY A 439 13.78 10.04 -3.74
CA GLY A 439 13.68 8.64 -4.13
C GLY A 439 14.12 7.66 -3.03
N PRO A 440 14.08 6.33 -3.32
CA PRO A 440 14.46 5.30 -2.37
C PRO A 440 15.82 5.51 -1.72
N LYS A 441 16.82 5.89 -2.53
CA LYS A 441 18.18 6.13 -2.10
C LYS A 441 18.40 7.60 -1.70
N GLY A 442 17.91 8.52 -2.50
CA GLY A 442 18.16 9.97 -2.38
C GLY A 442 17.50 10.57 -1.14
N GLY A 443 16.28 10.14 -0.78
CA GLY A 443 15.49 10.63 0.33
C GLY A 443 16.12 10.49 1.71
N PRO A 444 16.72 9.36 2.16
CA PRO A 444 16.35 7.99 1.78
C PRO A 444 14.95 7.63 2.27
N GLY A 445 14.47 6.47 1.79
CA GLY A 445 13.17 5.96 2.24
C GLY A 445 11.99 6.44 1.40
N MET A 446 12.25 7.20 0.31
CA MET A 446 11.21 7.57 -0.65
C MET A 446 9.95 8.13 0.04
N GLN A 447 10.13 9.22 0.82
CA GLN A 447 9.05 9.77 1.65
C GLN A 447 7.79 10.05 0.83
N GLU A 448 6.65 9.83 1.46
CA GLU A 448 5.34 10.06 0.89
C GLU A 448 4.92 11.51 1.11
N MET A 449 4.60 12.23 0.05
CA MET A 449 4.32 13.66 0.09
C MET A 449 2.84 13.94 -0.14
N LEU A 450 2.23 14.72 0.74
CA LEU A 450 0.88 15.25 0.61
C LEU A 450 0.89 16.79 0.64
N ALA A 451 1.70 17.40 1.50
CA ALA A 451 1.72 18.84 1.68
C ALA A 451 1.95 19.64 0.37
N PRO A 452 2.94 19.31 -0.51
CA PRO A 452 3.12 20.08 -1.75
C PRO A 452 1.89 20.07 -2.65
N THR A 453 1.21 18.91 -2.74
CA THR A 453 0.03 18.75 -3.59
C THR A 453 -1.17 19.50 -3.03
N SER A 454 -1.38 19.43 -1.71
CA SER A 454 -2.44 20.16 -1.01
C SER A 454 -2.25 21.67 -1.10
N TYR A 455 -1.01 22.17 -0.96
CA TYR A 455 -0.71 23.61 -1.09
C TYR A 455 -0.95 24.14 -2.49
N ILE A 456 -0.65 23.35 -3.54
CA ILE A 456 -0.97 23.74 -4.93
C ILE A 456 -2.48 23.85 -5.12
N ILE A 457 -3.25 22.91 -4.59
CA ILE A 457 -4.72 22.95 -4.68
C ILE A 457 -5.26 24.14 -3.87
N GLY A 458 -4.79 24.31 -2.63
CA GLY A 458 -5.18 25.43 -1.76
C GLY A 458 -4.86 26.81 -2.35
N ALA A 459 -3.78 26.92 -3.13
CA ALA A 459 -3.43 28.14 -3.88
C ALA A 459 -4.24 28.33 -5.17
N GLY A 460 -5.22 27.46 -5.49
CA GLY A 460 -6.02 27.53 -6.71
C GLY A 460 -5.25 27.14 -7.98
N LEU A 461 -4.11 26.45 -7.87
CA LEU A 461 -3.21 26.12 -8.98
C LEU A 461 -3.40 24.69 -9.51
N GLY A 462 -4.35 23.92 -8.98
CA GLY A 462 -4.53 22.48 -9.25
C GLY A 462 -4.78 22.12 -10.73
N GLU A 463 -5.33 23.05 -11.53
CA GLU A 463 -5.57 22.87 -12.97
C GLU A 463 -4.58 23.65 -13.86
N SER A 464 -3.50 24.18 -13.31
CA SER A 464 -2.51 24.98 -14.05
C SER A 464 -1.06 24.67 -13.71
N VAL A 465 -0.83 23.76 -12.74
CA VAL A 465 0.49 23.33 -12.29
C VAL A 465 0.51 21.82 -12.19
N ALA A 466 1.57 21.17 -12.69
CA ALA A 466 1.85 19.75 -12.49
C ALA A 466 3.02 19.56 -11.52
N LEU A 467 3.09 18.37 -10.89
CA LEU A 467 4.21 17.98 -10.04
C LEU A 467 4.84 16.69 -10.56
N ILE A 468 6.18 16.62 -10.50
CA ILE A 468 6.92 15.39 -10.73
C ILE A 468 7.93 15.16 -9.60
N THR A 469 8.17 13.90 -9.23
CA THR A 469 9.13 13.54 -8.18
C THR A 469 9.70 12.13 -8.38
N ASP A 470 10.94 11.92 -7.95
CA ASP A 470 11.52 10.60 -7.75
C ASP A 470 11.10 9.95 -6.42
N GLY A 471 10.43 10.72 -5.55
CA GLY A 471 9.75 10.24 -4.35
C GLY A 471 8.35 9.67 -4.64
N ARG A 472 7.46 9.74 -3.63
CA ARG A 472 6.07 9.28 -3.72
C ARG A 472 5.10 10.39 -3.36
N PHE A 473 3.92 10.34 -3.95
CA PHE A 473 2.79 11.12 -3.47
C PHE A 473 1.86 10.23 -2.63
N SER A 474 1.22 10.84 -1.64
CA SER A 474 0.20 10.19 -0.83
C SER A 474 -0.93 9.63 -1.70
N GLY A 475 -1.54 8.52 -1.27
CA GLY A 475 -2.78 8.02 -1.85
C GLY A 475 -3.91 9.06 -1.84
N ALA A 476 -3.82 10.07 -0.98
CA ALA A 476 -4.74 11.20 -0.86
C ALA A 476 -4.52 12.33 -1.90
N THR A 477 -3.50 12.22 -2.75
CA THR A 477 -3.14 13.26 -3.73
C THR A 477 -4.13 13.36 -4.89
N HIS A 478 -4.45 14.60 -5.25
CA HIS A 478 -5.20 14.99 -6.46
C HIS A 478 -4.32 15.77 -7.43
N GLY A 479 -4.73 15.86 -8.72
CA GLY A 479 -4.07 16.63 -9.74
C GLY A 479 -3.02 15.86 -10.55
N ALA A 480 -2.33 16.56 -11.46
CA ALA A 480 -1.32 15.99 -12.35
C ALA A 480 0.00 15.75 -11.59
N CYS A 481 0.01 14.75 -10.72
CA CYS A 481 1.13 14.40 -9.85
C CYS A 481 1.75 13.07 -10.28
N VAL A 482 2.96 13.13 -10.84
CA VAL A 482 3.71 11.96 -11.35
C VAL A 482 4.84 11.64 -10.37
N GLY A 483 4.72 10.51 -9.68
CA GLY A 483 5.72 10.00 -8.74
C GLY A 483 6.52 8.83 -9.28
N HIS A 484 7.42 8.31 -8.43
CA HIS A 484 8.27 7.14 -8.74
C HIS A 484 9.15 7.33 -9.99
N VAL A 485 9.48 8.58 -10.37
CA VAL A 485 10.30 8.84 -11.55
C VAL A 485 11.62 8.07 -11.43
N SER A 486 11.86 7.20 -12.39
CA SER A 486 12.99 6.27 -12.38
C SER A 486 13.77 6.34 -13.69
N PRO A 487 15.13 6.39 -13.63
CA PRO A 487 16.01 6.42 -12.42
C PRO A 487 15.84 7.68 -11.58
N GLU A 488 16.02 7.56 -10.24
CA GLU A 488 15.98 8.69 -9.32
C GLU A 488 17.20 9.64 -9.49
N ALA A 489 17.11 10.87 -8.98
CA ALA A 489 18.19 11.84 -9.05
C ALA A 489 19.49 11.36 -8.42
N ALA A 490 19.43 10.64 -7.28
CA ALA A 490 20.60 10.07 -6.60
C ALA A 490 21.29 8.93 -7.38
N GLU A 491 20.59 8.34 -8.37
CA GLU A 491 21.15 7.36 -9.31
C GLU A 491 21.57 7.99 -10.65
N GLY A 492 21.59 9.32 -10.77
CA GLY A 492 21.93 10.05 -11.98
C GLY A 492 20.82 10.09 -13.03
N GLY A 493 19.58 9.88 -12.62
CA GLY A 493 18.38 10.05 -13.47
C GLY A 493 18.27 11.47 -14.03
N LEU A 494 17.59 11.61 -15.17
CA LEU A 494 17.44 12.92 -15.83
C LEU A 494 16.76 13.97 -14.95
N ILE A 495 15.88 13.53 -14.04
CA ILE A 495 15.23 14.42 -13.07
C ILE A 495 16.24 15.23 -12.25
N GLY A 496 17.40 14.65 -11.90
CA GLY A 496 18.49 15.33 -11.19
C GLY A 496 19.28 16.34 -12.05
N LEU A 497 19.09 16.31 -13.37
CA LEU A 497 19.77 17.20 -14.31
C LEU A 497 18.91 18.39 -14.75
N LEU A 498 17.62 18.42 -14.37
CA LEU A 498 16.71 19.48 -14.73
C LEU A 498 17.12 20.82 -14.09
N LYS A 499 16.79 21.91 -14.79
CA LYS A 499 17.00 23.29 -14.35
C LYS A 499 15.70 24.06 -14.48
N ASP A 500 15.57 25.11 -13.70
CA ASP A 500 14.44 26.04 -13.85
C ASP A 500 14.32 26.54 -15.29
N GLY A 501 13.09 26.54 -15.81
CA GLY A 501 12.78 26.94 -17.18
C GLY A 501 12.87 25.81 -18.22
N ASP A 502 13.39 24.62 -17.90
CA ASP A 502 13.34 23.47 -18.82
C ASP A 502 11.88 23.14 -19.15
N GLU A 503 11.59 22.83 -20.41
CA GLU A 503 10.26 22.47 -20.86
C GLU A 503 10.00 20.98 -20.62
N ILE A 504 8.91 20.67 -19.90
CA ILE A 504 8.48 19.31 -19.57
C ILE A 504 7.09 19.07 -20.14
N THR A 505 6.91 17.94 -20.82
CA THR A 505 5.61 17.48 -21.31
C THR A 505 5.21 16.20 -20.59
N ILE A 506 3.99 16.18 -20.04
CA ILE A 506 3.29 15.03 -19.46
C ILE A 506 2.12 14.74 -20.37
N ASP A 507 2.04 13.55 -20.95
CA ASP A 507 0.94 13.07 -21.81
C ASP A 507 0.43 11.73 -21.27
N ILE A 508 -0.54 11.80 -20.36
CA ILE A 508 -1.07 10.62 -19.66
C ILE A 508 -1.79 9.67 -20.64
N PRO A 509 -2.61 10.15 -21.60
CA PRO A 509 -3.19 9.30 -22.63
C PRO A 509 -2.16 8.50 -23.44
N LYS A 510 -1.04 9.14 -23.83
CA LYS A 510 0.04 8.46 -24.55
C LYS A 510 1.02 7.72 -23.65
N ARG A 511 0.81 7.74 -22.33
CA ARG A 511 1.72 7.11 -21.36
C ARG A 511 3.15 7.66 -21.48
N ALA A 512 3.30 8.98 -21.68
CA ALA A 512 4.57 9.61 -21.96
C ALA A 512 4.89 10.75 -20.98
N ILE A 513 6.18 10.88 -20.64
CA ILE A 513 6.73 12.01 -19.88
C ILE A 513 8.13 12.34 -20.40
N SER A 514 8.37 13.60 -20.76
CA SER A 514 9.65 14.00 -21.35
C SER A 514 10.05 15.43 -21.02
N ALA A 515 11.36 15.67 -20.95
CA ALA A 515 11.95 17.00 -20.98
C ALA A 515 12.51 17.29 -22.38
N LYS A 516 12.28 18.50 -22.87
CA LYS A 516 12.76 18.97 -24.17
C LYS A 516 14.23 19.36 -24.08
N LEU A 517 15.08 18.34 -23.94
CA LEU A 517 16.54 18.50 -23.87
C LEU A 517 17.20 17.66 -24.96
N THR A 518 18.21 18.24 -25.62
CA THR A 518 19.02 17.49 -26.59
C THR A 518 19.94 16.48 -25.90
N LYS A 519 20.31 15.42 -26.60
CA LYS A 519 21.29 14.44 -26.08
C LYS A 519 22.62 15.10 -25.69
N ALA A 520 23.05 16.12 -26.44
CA ALA A 520 24.27 16.88 -26.15
C ALA A 520 24.15 17.67 -24.84
N GLU A 521 23.03 18.35 -24.62
CA GLU A 521 22.79 19.08 -23.35
C GLU A 521 22.71 18.14 -22.16
N ILE A 522 22.01 17.01 -22.29
CA ILE A 522 21.95 15.98 -21.24
C ILE A 522 23.36 15.47 -20.91
N ALA A 523 24.18 15.14 -21.92
CA ALA A 523 25.55 14.67 -21.71
C ALA A 523 26.43 15.73 -21.02
N LYS A 524 26.27 17.01 -21.41
CA LYS A 524 26.98 18.14 -20.79
C LYS A 524 26.59 18.30 -19.31
N ARG A 525 25.29 18.28 -18.99
CA ARG A 525 24.80 18.39 -17.61
C ARG A 525 25.22 17.18 -16.76
N ARG A 526 25.19 15.96 -17.33
CA ARG A 526 25.64 14.74 -16.65
C ARG A 526 27.13 14.79 -16.30
N LYS A 527 27.97 15.32 -17.19
CA LYS A 527 29.40 15.51 -16.91
C LYS A 527 29.68 16.53 -15.81
N ALA A 528 28.79 17.52 -15.66
CA ALA A 528 28.90 18.57 -14.63
C ALA A 528 28.26 18.18 -13.30
N LEU A 529 27.49 17.07 -13.26
CA LEU A 529 26.82 16.62 -12.04
C LEU A 529 27.85 16.16 -11.01
N LYS A 530 27.77 16.74 -9.81
CA LYS A 530 28.57 16.25 -8.68
C LYS A 530 28.02 14.91 -8.20
N PRO A 531 28.89 13.99 -7.77
CA PRO A 531 28.42 12.75 -7.14
C PRO A 531 27.46 13.05 -5.99
N TRP A 532 26.33 12.34 -5.95
CA TRP A 532 25.40 12.46 -4.85
C TRP A 532 26.04 11.95 -3.54
N THR A 533 25.82 12.66 -2.46
CA THR A 533 26.23 12.27 -1.12
C THR A 533 25.03 12.10 -0.22
N PRO A 534 24.99 11.03 0.63
CA PRO A 534 23.90 10.82 1.56
C PRO A 534 23.66 12.01 2.48
N ARG A 535 22.43 12.49 2.54
CA ARG A 535 22.02 13.57 3.45
C ARG A 535 21.89 13.08 4.90
N ILE A 536 21.54 11.81 5.08
CA ILE A 536 21.40 11.17 6.38
C ILE A 536 22.56 10.18 6.55
N LYS A 537 23.29 10.33 7.66
CA LYS A 537 24.42 9.47 8.02
C LYS A 537 24.09 8.71 9.30
N GLY A 538 24.51 7.46 9.33
CA GLY A 538 24.30 6.55 10.47
C GLY A 538 22.92 5.93 10.52
N GLY A 539 22.78 4.88 11.33
CA GLY A 539 21.53 4.23 11.65
C GLY A 539 20.90 3.42 10.53
N TRP A 540 19.58 3.24 10.62
CA TRP A 540 18.81 2.41 9.72
C TRP A 540 18.72 3.01 8.31
N LEU A 541 18.49 4.31 8.18
CA LEU A 541 18.29 4.96 6.88
C LEU A 541 19.55 4.95 6.01
N GLU A 542 20.76 5.05 6.59
CA GLU A 542 22.00 4.91 5.81
C GLU A 542 22.17 3.47 5.31
N ARG A 543 21.91 2.47 6.14
CA ARG A 543 21.94 1.06 5.70
C ARG A 543 20.90 0.82 4.61
N TYR A 544 19.68 1.34 4.77
CA TYR A 544 18.66 1.24 3.75
C TYR A 544 19.10 1.87 2.43
N ALA A 545 19.59 3.11 2.45
CA ALA A 545 20.07 3.81 1.25
C ALA A 545 21.21 3.06 0.51
N THR A 546 22.03 2.33 1.27
CA THR A 546 23.15 1.55 0.71
C THR A 546 22.64 0.34 -0.09
N PHE A 547 21.61 -0.34 0.41
CA PHE A 547 21.15 -1.62 -0.14
C PHE A 547 19.87 -1.52 -0.96
N VAL A 548 19.15 -0.42 -0.90
CA VAL A 548 17.87 -0.28 -1.60
C VAL A 548 18.05 -0.27 -3.12
N GLY A 549 17.12 -0.93 -3.80
CA GLY A 549 16.95 -0.89 -5.24
C GLY A 549 16.10 0.28 -5.71
N ASN A 550 15.87 0.35 -7.00
CA ASN A 550 15.10 1.39 -7.66
C ASN A 550 13.59 1.24 -7.42
N ALA A 551 12.83 2.33 -7.54
CA ALA A 551 11.37 2.33 -7.43
C ALA A 551 10.71 1.44 -8.50
N SER A 552 11.25 1.40 -9.72
CA SER A 552 10.76 0.52 -10.81
C SER A 552 10.90 -0.98 -10.53
N THR A 553 11.61 -1.35 -9.45
CA THR A 553 11.77 -2.74 -8.98
C THR A 553 11.23 -2.94 -7.57
N GLY A 554 10.34 -2.04 -7.12
CA GLY A 554 9.65 -2.13 -5.83
C GLY A 554 10.41 -1.54 -4.65
N ALA A 555 11.53 -0.82 -4.86
CA ALA A 555 12.37 -0.23 -3.81
C ALA A 555 12.66 -1.22 -2.66
N SER A 556 12.99 -2.47 -3.01
CA SER A 556 13.36 -3.52 -2.08
C SER A 556 14.88 -3.54 -1.89
N LEU A 557 15.34 -4.09 -0.76
CA LEU A 557 16.77 -4.28 -0.55
C LEU A 557 17.34 -5.26 -1.60
N LYS A 558 18.54 -4.98 -2.06
CA LYS A 558 19.28 -5.87 -2.96
C LYS A 558 19.65 -7.15 -2.19
N LYS A 559 19.50 -8.30 -2.86
CA LYS A 559 19.95 -9.59 -2.32
C LYS A 559 21.46 -9.67 -2.36
#